data_b991d3a6885bb2e0c1e6d959be2e3862
#
_entry.id   b991d3a6885bb2e0c1e6d959be2e3862
#
_cell.length_a   1.000
_cell.length_b   1.000
_cell.length_c   1.000
_cell.angle_alpha   90.00
_cell.angle_beta   90.00
_cell.angle_gamma   90.00
#
_symmetry.space_group_name_H-M   'P 1'
#
loop_
_entity.id
_entity.type
_entity.pdbx_description
1 polymer ?
#
loop_
_entity_poly.entity_id
_entity_poly.type
_entity_poly.pdbx_seq_one_letter_code
_entity_poly.pdbx_strand_id
1 'polypeptide(L)'
;MSTATNKILTDEMVAAIRAYIPRYPSKQAVTLPALHIVNDRLRHVPLQAVVEIAEILELAPAQVQDTLSFYGYFKQDAPHGEVRAWVCRSVACALRGADDLLEHMCHKAGIRPGE
;
A
#
# COMPACT_ATOMS: atom_id res chain seq x y z
N MET A 1 -7.95 15.35 -15.90
CA MET A 1 -7.56 15.80 -15.44
C MET A 1 -6.26 15.92 -15.30
N SER A 2 -5.73 16.41 -15.45
CA SER A 2 -4.64 16.55 -15.45
C SER A 2 -3.83 16.66 -14.60
N THR A 3 -3.50 16.70 -14.11
CA THR A 3 -2.85 16.59 -13.18
C THR A 3 -1.52 16.27 -13.34
N ALA A 4 -1.05 16.37 -14.38
CA ALA A 4 0.21 15.97 -14.66
C ALA A 4 1.25 16.73 -13.94
N THR A 5 0.90 17.69 -13.25
CA THR A 5 1.92 18.53 -12.76
C THR A 5 2.72 17.97 -11.62
N ASN A 6 2.17 17.02 -10.87
CA ASN A 6 2.89 16.52 -9.72
C ASN A 6 3.04 15.02 -9.83
N LYS A 7 3.85 14.58 -10.75
CA LYS A 7 4.10 13.15 -10.87
C LYS A 7 4.86 12.65 -9.65
N ILE A 8 4.37 11.58 -9.06
CA ILE A 8 5.01 10.93 -7.94
C ILE A 8 5.85 9.77 -8.38
N LEU A 9 5.42 9.03 -9.41
CA LEU A 9 6.16 7.87 -9.88
C LEU A 9 7.36 8.30 -10.70
N THR A 10 8.52 7.74 -10.37
CA THR A 10 9.72 8.00 -11.15
C THR A 10 9.68 7.15 -12.42
N ASP A 11 10.51 7.53 -13.39
CA ASP A 11 10.61 6.76 -14.65
C ASP A 11 11.01 5.32 -14.37
N GLU A 12 11.86 5.11 -13.38
CA GLU A 12 12.28 3.77 -12.99
C GLU A 12 11.11 2.94 -12.48
N MET A 13 10.25 3.55 -11.66
CA MET A 13 9.07 2.87 -11.14
C MET A 13 8.09 2.54 -12.26
N VAL A 14 7.90 3.48 -13.19
CA VAL A 14 7.00 3.25 -14.34
C VAL A 14 7.52 2.10 -15.18
N ALA A 15 8.84 2.07 -15.42
CA ALA A 15 9.44 0.99 -16.22
C ALA A 15 9.26 -0.36 -15.52
N ALA A 16 9.41 -0.39 -14.19
CA ALA A 16 9.23 -1.62 -13.42
C ALA A 16 7.80 -2.11 -13.52
N ILE A 17 6.83 -1.20 -13.43
CA ILE A 17 5.42 -1.57 -13.55
C ILE A 17 5.13 -2.12 -14.95
N ARG A 18 5.63 -1.46 -15.97
CA ARG A 18 5.40 -1.91 -17.35
C ARG A 18 6.04 -3.26 -17.63
N ALA A 19 7.12 -3.59 -16.95
CA ALA A 19 7.77 -4.88 -17.12
C ALA A 19 6.89 -6.04 -16.66
N TYR A 20 5.93 -5.78 -15.75
CA TYR A 20 5.01 -6.82 -15.30
C TYR A 20 3.85 -7.05 -16.26
N ILE A 21 3.52 -6.08 -17.12
CA ILE A 21 2.35 -6.19 -17.99
C ILE A 21 2.33 -7.48 -18.82
N PRO A 22 3.42 -7.83 -19.54
CA PRO A 22 3.38 -9.05 -20.34
C PRO A 22 3.38 -10.36 -19.54
N ARG A 23 3.60 -10.27 -18.23
CA ARG A 23 3.65 -11.47 -17.38
C ARG A 23 2.30 -11.90 -16.86
N TYR A 24 1.26 -11.10 -17.10
CA TYR A 24 -0.07 -11.37 -16.60
C TYR A 24 -1.08 -11.36 -17.74
N PRO A 25 -2.17 -12.11 -17.64
CA PRO A 25 -3.16 -12.17 -18.73
C PRO A 25 -3.95 -10.88 -18.92
N SER A 26 -4.01 -10.00 -17.92
CA SER A 26 -4.70 -8.73 -18.05
C SER A 26 -3.93 -7.65 -17.32
N LYS A 27 -4.17 -6.40 -17.73
CA LYS A 27 -3.54 -5.27 -17.05
C LYS A 27 -4.05 -5.09 -15.64
N GLN A 28 -5.30 -5.49 -15.38
CA GLN A 28 -5.87 -5.40 -14.05
C GLN A 28 -5.09 -6.26 -13.05
N ALA A 29 -4.58 -7.40 -13.50
CA ALA A 29 -3.79 -8.28 -12.64
C ALA A 29 -2.45 -7.65 -12.23
N VAL A 30 -1.99 -6.65 -12.94
CA VAL A 30 -0.74 -5.96 -12.62
C VAL A 30 -0.91 -4.93 -11.49
N THR A 31 -2.15 -4.65 -11.11
CA THR A 31 -2.44 -3.66 -10.07
C THR A 31 -1.68 -3.94 -8.78
N LEU A 32 -1.72 -5.17 -8.30
CA LEU A 32 -1.09 -5.52 -7.03
C LEU A 32 0.43 -5.39 -7.09
N PRO A 33 1.12 -5.94 -8.10
CA PRO A 33 2.56 -5.68 -8.24
C PRO A 33 2.90 -4.20 -8.34
N ALA A 34 2.07 -3.41 -9.04
CA ALA A 34 2.32 -1.98 -9.15
C ALA A 34 2.22 -1.29 -7.78
N LEU A 35 1.22 -1.66 -7.00
CA LEU A 35 1.08 -1.10 -5.65
C LEU A 35 2.27 -1.46 -4.78
N HIS A 36 2.80 -2.67 -4.90
CA HIS A 36 3.98 -3.07 -4.15
C HIS A 36 5.21 -2.25 -4.54
N ILE A 37 5.40 -1.99 -5.83
CA ILE A 37 6.53 -1.18 -6.28
C ILE A 37 6.49 0.21 -5.65
N VAL A 38 5.32 0.83 -5.65
CA VAL A 38 5.16 2.16 -5.06
C VAL A 38 5.35 2.10 -3.55
N ASN A 39 4.75 1.11 -2.90
CA ASN A 39 4.83 0.98 -1.45
C ASN A 39 6.26 0.74 -0.98
N ASP A 40 7.04 -0.03 -1.74
CA ASP A 40 8.43 -0.30 -1.38
C ASP A 40 9.29 0.97 -1.43
N ARG A 41 8.95 1.88 -2.35
CA ARG A 41 9.74 3.10 -2.48
C ARG A 41 9.28 4.20 -1.57
N LEU A 42 7.97 4.39 -1.44
CA LEU A 42 7.40 5.52 -0.72
C LEU A 42 6.90 5.16 0.68
N ARG A 43 6.83 3.88 0.99
CA ARG A 43 6.29 3.35 2.25
C ARG A 43 4.79 3.64 2.43
N HIS A 44 4.14 4.13 1.41
CA HIS A 44 2.69 4.32 1.36
C HIS A 44 2.31 4.54 -0.09
N VAL A 45 1.02 4.52 -0.39
CA VAL A 45 0.53 4.72 -1.75
C VAL A 45 -0.42 5.92 -1.72
N PRO A 46 0.08 7.13 -1.99
CA PRO A 46 -0.80 8.30 -1.98
C PRO A 46 -1.78 8.28 -3.15
N LEU A 47 -2.83 9.09 -3.05
CA LEU A 47 -3.88 9.12 -4.06
C LEU A 47 -3.33 9.43 -5.46
N GLN A 48 -2.34 10.33 -5.54
CA GLN A 48 -1.74 10.66 -6.82
C GLN A 48 -1.09 9.44 -7.46
N ALA A 49 -0.45 8.58 -6.65
CA ALA A 49 0.14 7.35 -7.18
C ALA A 49 -0.93 6.41 -7.74
N VAL A 50 -2.09 6.35 -7.10
CA VAL A 50 -3.21 5.54 -7.59
C VAL A 50 -3.64 6.02 -8.97
N VAL A 51 -3.74 7.33 -9.17
CA VAL A 51 -4.12 7.89 -10.46
C VAL A 51 -3.07 7.56 -11.52
N GLU A 52 -1.80 7.70 -11.18
CA GLU A 52 -0.73 7.41 -12.14
C GLU A 52 -0.66 5.94 -12.52
N ILE A 53 -0.85 5.04 -11.54
CA ILE A 53 -0.91 3.61 -11.83
C ILE A 53 -2.07 3.30 -12.75
N ALA A 54 -3.24 3.91 -12.48
CA ALA A 54 -4.41 3.68 -13.31
C ALA A 54 -4.16 4.11 -14.75
N GLU A 55 -3.47 5.20 -14.96
CA GLU A 55 -3.14 5.66 -16.31
C GLU A 55 -2.21 4.67 -17.02
N ILE A 56 -1.21 4.15 -16.32
CA ILE A 56 -0.27 3.20 -16.90
C ILE A 56 -0.98 1.91 -17.31
N LEU A 57 -1.90 1.45 -16.48
CA LEU A 57 -2.59 0.18 -16.70
C LEU A 57 -3.89 0.35 -17.50
N GLU A 58 -4.24 1.59 -17.86
CA GLU A 58 -5.46 1.89 -18.60
C GLU A 58 -6.71 1.43 -17.83
N LEU A 59 -6.70 1.68 -16.52
CA LEU A 59 -7.82 1.34 -15.65
C LEU A 59 -8.42 2.62 -15.07
N ALA A 60 -9.62 2.52 -14.55
CA ALA A 60 -10.20 3.64 -13.80
C ALA A 60 -9.49 3.75 -12.44
N PRO A 61 -9.24 4.96 -11.94
CA PRO A 61 -8.63 5.10 -10.62
C PRO A 61 -9.38 4.36 -9.52
N ALA A 62 -10.71 4.26 -9.63
CA ALA A 62 -11.50 3.53 -8.64
C ALA A 62 -11.14 2.06 -8.59
N GLN A 63 -10.78 1.47 -9.72
CA GLN A 63 -10.39 0.05 -9.75
C GLN A 63 -9.08 -0.18 -9.01
N VAL A 64 -8.14 0.74 -9.15
CA VAL A 64 -6.88 0.65 -8.42
C VAL A 64 -7.10 0.90 -6.94
N GLN A 65 -7.96 1.87 -6.62
CA GLN A 65 -8.29 2.18 -5.23
C GLN A 65 -8.98 1.02 -4.53
N ASP A 66 -9.85 0.29 -5.25
CA ASP A 66 -10.50 -0.88 -4.69
C ASP A 66 -9.48 -1.92 -4.24
N THR A 67 -8.48 -2.18 -5.07
CA THR A 67 -7.44 -3.14 -4.71
C THR A 67 -6.62 -2.62 -3.53
N LEU A 68 -6.28 -1.36 -3.55
CA LEU A 68 -5.49 -0.75 -2.48
C LEU A 68 -6.21 -0.88 -1.13
N SER A 69 -7.47 -0.52 -1.09
CA SER A 69 -8.22 -0.52 0.16
C SER A 69 -8.56 -1.92 0.66
N PHE A 70 -8.61 -2.88 -0.24
CA PHE A 70 -8.89 -4.26 0.17
C PHE A 70 -7.75 -4.85 1.01
N TYR A 71 -6.52 -4.51 0.70
CA TYR A 71 -5.37 -5.08 1.40
C TYR A 71 -4.88 -4.12 2.48
N GLY A 72 -4.98 -4.53 3.73
CA GLY A 72 -4.53 -3.70 4.86
C GLY A 72 -3.03 -3.47 4.91
N TYR A 73 -2.29 -4.15 4.05
CA TYR A 73 -0.84 -3.97 3.99
C TYR A 73 -0.46 -2.56 3.51
N PHE A 74 -1.26 -1.97 2.66
CA PHE A 74 -0.96 -0.67 2.09
C PHE A 74 -1.56 0.45 2.93
N LYS A 75 -0.78 1.51 3.12
CA LYS A 75 -1.27 2.74 3.74
C LYS A 75 -1.36 3.81 2.67
N GLN A 76 -2.30 4.72 2.80
CA GLN A 76 -2.47 5.78 1.83
C GLN A 76 -2.25 7.15 2.43
N ASP A 77 -2.52 7.31 3.72
CA ASP A 77 -2.47 8.63 4.36
C ASP A 77 -1.07 9.08 4.73
N ALA A 78 -0.19 8.16 5.08
CA ALA A 78 1.15 8.54 5.54
C ALA A 78 2.11 7.36 5.39
N PRO A 79 3.41 7.63 5.23
CA PRO A 79 4.39 6.53 5.14
C PRO A 79 4.44 5.74 6.44
N HIS A 80 4.60 4.43 6.32
CA HIS A 80 4.83 3.62 7.51
C HIS A 80 6.29 3.72 7.93
N GLY A 81 6.59 3.32 9.17
CA GLY A 81 7.95 3.35 9.69
C GLY A 81 8.86 2.32 9.05
N GLU A 82 10.11 2.31 9.49
CA GLU A 82 11.07 1.34 8.94
C GLU A 82 10.68 -0.08 9.28
N VAL A 83 10.09 -0.29 10.44
CA VAL A 83 9.66 -1.61 10.88
C VAL A 83 8.16 -1.59 11.13
N ARG A 84 7.46 -2.54 10.56
CA ARG A 84 6.02 -2.70 10.79
C ARG A 84 5.83 -3.94 11.64
N ALA A 85 5.26 -3.76 12.81
CA ALA A 85 4.97 -4.87 13.71
C ALA A 85 3.47 -5.17 13.64
N TRP A 86 3.15 -6.43 13.41
CA TRP A 86 1.75 -6.87 13.32
C TRP A 86 1.39 -7.66 14.56
N VAL A 87 0.32 -7.27 15.21
CA VAL A 87 -0.18 -7.99 16.40
C VAL A 87 -1.53 -8.58 16.05
N CYS A 88 -1.63 -9.89 16.13
CA CYS A 88 -2.89 -10.57 15.84
C CYS A 88 -3.90 -10.29 16.93
N ARG A 89 -5.09 -9.86 16.55
CA ARG A 89 -6.18 -9.58 17.47
C ARG A 89 -7.41 -10.42 17.18
N SER A 90 -7.22 -11.55 16.49
CA SER A 90 -8.30 -12.50 16.24
C SER A 90 -8.73 -13.16 17.53
N VAL A 91 -9.82 -13.93 17.48
CA VAL A 91 -10.45 -14.47 18.69
C VAL A 91 -9.46 -15.20 19.58
N ALA A 92 -8.69 -16.12 19.02
CA ALA A 92 -7.76 -16.93 19.83
C ALA A 92 -6.68 -16.06 20.49
N CYS A 93 -6.10 -15.15 19.73
CA CYS A 93 -5.06 -14.28 20.29
C CYS A 93 -5.65 -13.29 21.29
N ALA A 94 -6.85 -12.79 21.03
CA ALA A 94 -7.51 -11.87 21.96
C ALA A 94 -7.73 -12.53 23.30
N LEU A 95 -8.15 -13.81 23.31
CA LEU A 95 -8.35 -14.55 24.54
C LEU A 95 -7.05 -14.80 25.30
N ARG A 96 -5.92 -14.79 24.60
CA ARG A 96 -4.61 -15.02 25.21
C ARG A 96 -3.88 -13.73 25.55
N GLY A 97 -4.52 -12.58 25.42
CA GLY A 97 -3.96 -11.32 25.86
C GLY A 97 -3.39 -10.44 24.76
N ALA A 98 -3.89 -10.57 23.53
CA ALA A 98 -3.37 -9.77 22.41
C ALA A 98 -3.52 -8.27 22.64
N ASP A 99 -4.64 -7.83 23.22
CA ASP A 99 -4.86 -6.40 23.47
C ASP A 99 -3.87 -5.86 24.49
N ASP A 100 -3.58 -6.63 25.55
CA ASP A 100 -2.58 -6.23 26.53
C ASP A 100 -1.20 -6.17 25.90
N LEU A 101 -0.87 -7.13 25.03
CA LEU A 101 0.40 -7.15 24.33
C LEU A 101 0.54 -5.93 23.45
N LEU A 102 -0.48 -5.61 22.68
CA LEU A 102 -0.47 -4.44 21.79
C LEU A 102 -0.24 -3.16 22.58
N GLU A 103 -0.98 -3.01 23.71
CA GLU A 103 -0.85 -1.83 24.55
C GLU A 103 0.57 -1.73 25.11
N HIS A 104 1.13 -2.84 25.55
CA HIS A 104 2.48 -2.87 26.09
C HIS A 104 3.51 -2.47 25.02
N MET A 105 3.36 -3.00 23.82
CA MET A 105 4.28 -2.69 22.74
C MET A 105 4.21 -1.22 22.34
N CYS A 106 2.99 -0.68 22.26
CA CYS A 106 2.81 0.71 21.91
C CYS A 106 3.40 1.62 22.99
N HIS A 107 3.23 1.26 24.26
CA HIS A 107 3.79 2.05 25.35
C HIS A 107 5.32 2.05 25.31
N LYS A 108 5.92 0.88 25.08
CA LYS A 108 7.38 0.79 25.02
C LYS A 108 7.96 1.54 23.83
N ALA A 109 7.28 1.50 22.70
CA ALA A 109 7.76 2.16 21.49
C ALA A 109 7.38 3.65 21.43
N GLY A 110 6.48 4.09 22.30
CA GLY A 110 6.05 5.49 22.30
C GLY A 110 5.19 5.85 21.11
N ILE A 111 4.42 4.89 20.59
CA ILE A 111 3.58 5.11 19.42
C ILE A 111 2.16 4.63 19.70
N ARG A 112 1.25 4.97 18.79
CA ARG A 112 -0.13 4.48 18.84
C ARG A 112 -0.33 3.43 17.75
N PRO A 113 -1.35 2.56 17.90
CA PRO A 113 -1.64 1.62 16.83
C PRO A 113 -1.87 2.35 15.51
N GLY A 114 -1.28 1.85 14.45
CA GLY A 114 -1.38 2.48 13.14
C GLY A 114 -0.26 3.46 12.84
N GLU A 115 0.58 3.75 13.81
CA GLU A 115 1.76 4.56 13.59
C GLU A 115 2.96 3.69 13.34
#